data_7b343032213a909c398715b9ae2e81ce
#
_entry.id   7b343032213a909c398715b9ae2e81ce
#
_cell.length_a   1.000
_cell.length_b   1.000
_cell.length_c   1.000
_cell.angle_alpha   90.00
_cell.angle_beta   90.00
_cell.angle_gamma   90.00
#
_symmetry.space_group_name_H-M   'P 1'
#
loop_
_entity.id
_entity.type
_entity.pdbx_description
1 polymer ?
#
loop_
_entity_poly.entity_id
_entity_poly.type
_entity_poly.pdbx_seq_one_letter_code
_entity_poly.pdbx_strand_id
1 'polypeptide(L)'
;ERELAYGWTPLRIAAWLRRIDRDLCDDWYLAAAKALHEDGLRPYEEATARELLASISAPEETWDEALADQTTHDDVRKDHEESVNKYAAFGVPLIVFENGRSVFGPVVVPPPRGEDALKLWRVLVDYSQIAGLYEIKTPKTKHDLESIAETFASYLKAREWRTVQTPAP
;
A
#
# COMPACT_ATOMS: atom_id res chain seq x y z
N GLU A 1 -17.46 -4.50 -8.11
CA GLU A 1 -17.48 -3.48 -7.03
C GLU A 1 -16.07 -3.08 -6.57
N ARG A 2 -15.11 -4.01 -6.47
CA ARG A 2 -13.70 -3.71 -6.10
C ARG A 2 -12.98 -2.89 -7.19
N GLU A 3 -13.33 -3.09 -8.43
CA GLU A 3 -12.78 -2.40 -9.61
C GLU A 3 -13.03 -0.90 -9.63
N LEU A 4 -13.99 -0.44 -8.84
CA LEU A 4 -14.32 0.97 -8.66
C LEU A 4 -13.62 1.60 -7.44
N ALA A 5 -12.80 0.84 -6.71
CA ALA A 5 -12.07 1.39 -5.59
C ALA A 5 -10.96 2.33 -6.08
N TYR A 6 -10.83 3.49 -5.46
CA TYR A 6 -9.84 4.51 -5.83
C TYR A 6 -8.38 3.99 -5.82
N GLY A 7 -8.09 2.99 -5.00
CA GLY A 7 -6.76 2.37 -4.95
C GLY A 7 -6.43 1.46 -6.13
N TRP A 8 -7.41 1.12 -6.99
CA TRP A 8 -7.20 0.19 -8.09
C TRP A 8 -6.34 0.78 -9.21
N THR A 9 -6.56 2.03 -9.56
CA THR A 9 -5.78 2.75 -10.58
C THR A 9 -4.27 2.79 -10.27
N PRO A 10 -3.82 3.24 -9.10
CA PRO A 10 -2.40 3.20 -8.76
C PRO A 10 -1.78 1.81 -8.78
N LEU A 11 -2.54 0.77 -8.42
CA LEU A 11 -2.07 -0.61 -8.46
C LEU A 11 -1.92 -1.13 -9.90
N ARG A 12 -2.79 -0.73 -10.83
CA ARG A 12 -2.65 -1.07 -12.25
C ARG A 12 -1.43 -0.43 -12.87
N ILE A 13 -1.15 0.82 -12.53
CA ILE A 13 0.09 1.50 -12.95
C ILE A 13 1.31 0.75 -12.41
N ALA A 14 1.31 0.38 -11.12
CA ALA A 14 2.38 -0.43 -10.55
C ALA A 14 2.56 -1.78 -11.25
N ALA A 15 1.46 -2.47 -11.59
CA ALA A 15 1.50 -3.73 -12.31
C ALA A 15 2.12 -3.57 -13.71
N TRP A 16 1.77 -2.50 -14.43
CA TRP A 16 2.34 -2.20 -15.75
C TRP A 16 3.84 -1.86 -15.66
N LEU A 17 4.23 -0.96 -14.74
CA LEU A 17 5.63 -0.59 -14.51
C LEU A 17 6.48 -1.80 -14.11
N ARG A 18 5.98 -2.68 -13.24
CA ARG A 18 6.67 -3.90 -12.82
C ARG A 18 7.07 -4.82 -13.99
N ARG A 19 6.32 -4.79 -15.09
CA ARG A 19 6.62 -5.56 -16.30
C ARG A 19 7.75 -4.97 -17.12
N ILE A 20 7.94 -3.65 -17.04
CA ILE A 20 8.94 -2.92 -17.82
C ILE A 20 10.22 -2.80 -17.01
N ASP A 21 10.11 -2.27 -15.81
CA ASP A 21 11.24 -1.98 -14.93
C ASP A 21 10.76 -2.04 -13.46
N ARG A 22 11.41 -2.88 -12.68
CA ARG A 22 11.05 -3.07 -11.27
C ARG A 22 11.41 -1.87 -10.41
N ASP A 23 12.51 -1.18 -10.73
CA ASP A 23 12.94 0.00 -9.98
C ASP A 23 11.94 1.14 -10.19
N LEU A 24 11.42 1.33 -11.41
CA LEU A 24 10.32 2.27 -11.67
C LEU A 24 9.03 1.91 -10.92
N CYS A 25 8.73 0.63 -10.77
CA CYS A 25 7.58 0.20 -9.97
C CYS A 25 7.76 0.58 -8.49
N ASP A 26 8.94 0.37 -7.94
CA ASP A 26 9.26 0.72 -6.55
C ASP A 26 9.23 2.24 -6.35
N ASP A 27 9.78 3.02 -7.27
CA ASP A 27 9.74 4.49 -7.26
C ASP A 27 8.30 5.01 -7.34
N TRP A 28 7.48 4.43 -8.21
CA TRP A 28 6.04 4.74 -8.29
C TRP A 28 5.32 4.47 -6.97
N TYR A 29 5.59 3.31 -6.37
CA TYR A 29 4.95 2.92 -5.11
C TYR A 29 5.27 3.92 -4.00
N LEU A 30 6.53 4.34 -3.90
CA LEU A 30 6.97 5.34 -2.93
C LEU A 30 6.36 6.71 -3.20
N ALA A 31 6.37 7.17 -4.46
CA ALA A 31 5.81 8.46 -4.85
C ALA A 31 4.29 8.53 -4.60
N ALA A 32 3.56 7.50 -5.03
CA ALA A 32 2.10 7.43 -4.84
C ALA A 32 1.72 7.29 -3.36
N ALA A 33 2.46 6.50 -2.58
CA ALA A 33 2.23 6.35 -1.15
C ALA A 33 2.48 7.67 -0.41
N LYS A 34 3.58 8.38 -0.70
CA LYS A 34 3.88 9.69 -0.12
C LYS A 34 2.80 10.70 -0.48
N ALA A 35 2.43 10.80 -1.75
CA ALA A 35 1.40 11.71 -2.22
C ALA A 35 0.07 11.49 -1.47
N LEU A 36 -0.37 10.24 -1.32
CA LEU A 36 -1.63 9.92 -0.65
C LEU A 36 -1.57 10.13 0.87
N HIS A 37 -0.54 9.63 1.53
CA HIS A 37 -0.49 9.54 2.98
C HIS A 37 0.10 10.77 3.66
N GLU A 38 1.09 11.43 3.05
CA GLU A 38 1.78 12.58 3.61
C GLU A 38 1.28 13.90 3.02
N ASP A 39 1.20 13.98 1.69
CA ASP A 39 0.91 15.24 0.99
C ASP A 39 -0.61 15.48 0.81
N GLY A 40 -1.46 14.46 1.03
CA GLY A 40 -2.91 14.57 0.89
C GLY A 40 -3.36 14.73 -0.56
N LEU A 41 -2.54 14.28 -1.51
CA LEU A 41 -2.84 14.25 -2.93
C LEU A 41 -3.56 12.94 -3.32
N ARG A 42 -4.07 12.89 -4.54
CA ARG A 42 -4.88 11.77 -5.04
C ARG A 42 -4.21 11.08 -6.23
N PRO A 43 -3.29 10.13 -6.01
CA PRO A 43 -2.55 9.46 -7.08
C PRO A 43 -3.43 8.61 -8.01
N TYR A 44 -4.71 8.48 -7.72
CA TYR A 44 -5.70 7.84 -8.57
C TYR A 44 -6.41 8.82 -9.53
N GLU A 45 -6.18 10.13 -9.40
CA GLU A 45 -6.62 11.14 -10.35
C GLU A 45 -5.54 11.35 -11.42
N GLU A 46 -5.97 11.43 -12.68
CA GLU A 46 -5.07 11.45 -13.84
C GLU A 46 -3.98 12.54 -13.75
N ALA A 47 -4.36 13.77 -13.43
CA ALA A 47 -3.42 14.88 -13.36
C ALA A 47 -2.31 14.62 -12.32
N THR A 48 -2.69 14.20 -11.12
CA THR A 48 -1.74 13.86 -10.06
C THR A 48 -0.86 12.66 -10.45
N ALA A 49 -1.46 11.62 -11.03
CA ALA A 49 -0.70 10.43 -11.44
C ALA A 49 0.36 10.77 -12.51
N ARG A 50 -0.01 11.57 -13.53
CA ARG A 50 0.94 11.99 -14.58
C ARG A 50 2.08 12.84 -14.02
N GLU A 51 1.82 13.75 -13.08
CA GLU A 51 2.86 14.53 -12.39
C GLU A 51 3.83 13.63 -11.60
N LEU A 52 3.29 12.64 -10.87
CA LEU A 52 4.10 11.68 -10.12
C LEU A 52 4.93 10.79 -11.05
N LEU A 53 4.35 10.28 -12.15
CA LEU A 53 5.05 9.48 -13.15
C LEU A 53 6.20 10.27 -13.79
N ALA A 54 5.96 11.54 -14.13
CA ALA A 54 7.00 12.41 -14.66
C ALA A 54 8.13 12.63 -13.65
N SER A 55 7.81 12.76 -12.36
CA SER A 55 8.79 12.98 -11.29
C SER A 55 9.77 11.81 -11.11
N ILE A 56 9.36 10.61 -11.46
CA ILE A 56 10.19 9.38 -11.43
C ILE A 56 10.77 9.02 -12.81
N SER A 57 10.62 9.90 -13.80
CA SER A 57 11.07 9.67 -15.17
C SER A 57 10.45 8.42 -15.84
N ALA A 58 9.24 8.06 -15.48
CA ALA A 58 8.49 7.01 -16.15
C ALA A 58 8.11 7.43 -17.60
N PRO A 59 7.91 6.48 -18.52
CA PRO A 59 7.44 6.79 -19.86
C PRO A 59 6.15 7.62 -19.85
N GLU A 60 6.04 8.59 -20.75
CA GLU A 60 4.91 9.54 -20.79
C GLU A 60 3.56 8.84 -20.99
N GLU A 61 3.57 7.75 -21.77
CA GLU A 61 2.40 6.92 -22.10
C GLU A 61 1.95 6.00 -20.94
N THR A 62 2.70 5.91 -19.85
CA THR A 62 2.44 4.94 -18.76
C THR A 62 1.01 4.95 -18.25
N TRP A 63 0.43 6.12 -18.02
CA TRP A 63 -0.96 6.22 -17.57
C TRP A 63 -1.94 5.59 -18.56
N ASP A 64 -1.83 5.98 -19.82
CA ASP A 64 -2.75 5.53 -20.86
C ASP A 64 -2.59 4.03 -21.14
N GLU A 65 -1.36 3.55 -21.27
CA GLU A 65 -1.09 2.14 -21.54
C GLU A 65 -1.49 1.24 -20.36
N ALA A 66 -1.15 1.64 -19.14
CA ALA A 66 -1.50 0.85 -17.95
C ALA A 66 -3.02 0.70 -17.79
N LEU A 67 -3.80 1.74 -18.12
CA LEU A 67 -5.25 1.70 -17.96
C LEU A 67 -5.99 1.16 -19.19
N ALA A 68 -5.38 1.19 -20.37
CA ALA A 68 -5.91 0.53 -21.56
C ALA A 68 -5.71 -0.99 -21.52
N ASP A 69 -4.59 -1.44 -20.98
CA ASP A 69 -4.26 -2.87 -20.87
C ASP A 69 -5.06 -3.57 -19.77
N GLN A 70 -6.08 -4.34 -20.15
CA GLN A 70 -6.90 -5.10 -19.22
C GLN A 70 -6.13 -6.15 -18.41
N THR A 71 -4.98 -6.62 -18.92
CA THR A 71 -4.17 -7.61 -18.21
C THR A 71 -3.50 -7.05 -16.96
N THR A 72 -3.33 -5.73 -16.83
CA THR A 72 -2.89 -5.09 -15.57
C THR A 72 -3.92 -5.27 -14.47
N HIS A 73 -5.20 -5.29 -14.85
CA HIS A 73 -6.31 -5.57 -13.95
C HIS A 73 -6.27 -7.01 -13.42
N ASP A 74 -5.94 -7.95 -14.31
CA ASP A 74 -5.82 -9.36 -13.95
C ASP A 74 -4.62 -9.60 -13.04
N ASP A 75 -3.50 -8.89 -13.25
CA ASP A 75 -2.34 -8.95 -12.37
C ASP A 75 -2.69 -8.48 -10.95
N VAL A 76 -3.34 -7.32 -10.81
CA VAL A 76 -3.76 -6.82 -9.49
C VAL A 76 -4.71 -7.80 -8.80
N ARG A 77 -5.66 -8.38 -9.54
CA ARG A 77 -6.59 -9.39 -9.01
C ARG A 77 -5.83 -10.63 -8.54
N LYS A 78 -4.92 -11.14 -9.35
CA LYS A 78 -4.10 -12.31 -9.02
C LYS A 78 -3.27 -12.08 -7.77
N ASP A 79 -2.59 -10.93 -7.64
CA ASP A 79 -1.81 -10.58 -6.46
C ASP A 79 -2.69 -10.53 -5.21
N HIS A 80 -3.89 -9.97 -5.32
CA HIS A 80 -4.87 -9.93 -4.23
C HIS A 80 -5.35 -11.32 -3.84
N GLU A 81 -5.73 -12.15 -4.82
CA GLU A 81 -6.20 -13.53 -4.59
C GLU A 81 -5.10 -14.41 -3.99
N GLU A 82 -3.85 -14.27 -4.44
CA GLU A 82 -2.73 -14.97 -3.85
C GLU A 82 -2.54 -14.55 -2.38
N SER A 83 -2.58 -13.25 -2.09
CA SER A 83 -2.45 -12.74 -0.73
C SER A 83 -3.52 -13.31 0.20
N VAL A 84 -4.77 -13.35 -0.24
CA VAL A 84 -5.91 -13.86 0.57
C VAL A 84 -5.88 -15.38 0.69
N ASN A 85 -5.74 -16.09 -0.44
CA ASN A 85 -5.95 -17.54 -0.46
C ASN A 85 -4.73 -18.33 0.03
N LYS A 86 -3.51 -17.82 -0.28
CA LYS A 86 -2.27 -18.52 0.08
C LYS A 86 -1.72 -18.08 1.44
N TYR A 87 -1.84 -16.78 1.73
CA TYR A 87 -1.23 -16.18 2.93
C TYR A 87 -2.24 -15.72 3.97
N ALA A 88 -3.54 -15.98 3.75
CA ALA A 88 -4.64 -15.59 4.65
C ALA A 88 -4.65 -14.08 5.00
N ALA A 89 -4.29 -13.22 4.04
CA ALA A 89 -4.27 -11.78 4.24
C ALA A 89 -5.66 -11.25 4.58
N PHE A 90 -5.73 -10.44 5.62
CA PHE A 90 -6.93 -9.73 6.04
C PHE A 90 -6.72 -8.21 6.15
N GLY A 91 -5.53 -7.73 5.81
CA GLY A 91 -5.17 -6.34 5.81
C GLY A 91 -3.73 -6.12 5.37
N VAL A 92 -3.26 -4.87 5.43
CA VAL A 92 -1.92 -4.43 5.04
C VAL A 92 -1.22 -3.71 6.20
N PRO A 93 0.11 -3.80 6.25
CA PRO A 93 1.00 -4.62 5.42
C PRO A 93 0.90 -6.10 5.73
N LEU A 94 1.13 -6.95 4.73
CA LEU A 94 1.37 -8.38 4.89
C LEU A 94 2.81 -8.68 4.45
N ILE A 95 3.60 -9.23 5.34
CA ILE A 95 4.99 -9.61 5.06
C ILE A 95 5.06 -11.12 5.02
N VAL A 96 5.59 -11.66 3.91
CA VAL A 96 5.86 -13.10 3.76
C VAL A 96 7.38 -13.30 3.90
N PHE A 97 7.78 -14.06 4.89
CA PHE A 97 9.19 -14.35 5.17
C PHE A 97 9.67 -15.58 4.39
N GLU A 98 10.98 -15.73 4.25
CA GLU A 98 11.62 -16.85 3.52
C GLU A 98 11.22 -18.23 4.08
N ASN A 99 10.92 -18.33 5.37
CA ASN A 99 10.41 -19.54 6.00
C ASN A 99 8.94 -19.87 5.64
N GLY A 100 8.32 -19.05 4.78
CA GLY A 100 6.94 -19.21 4.34
C GLY A 100 5.89 -18.64 5.30
N ARG A 101 6.28 -18.14 6.48
CA ARG A 101 5.36 -17.54 7.42
C ARG A 101 4.91 -16.17 6.94
N SER A 102 3.61 -15.92 6.95
CA SER A 102 3.03 -14.60 6.73
C SER A 102 2.74 -13.90 8.05
N VAL A 103 2.97 -12.59 8.10
CA VAL A 103 2.72 -11.76 9.27
C VAL A 103 1.98 -10.50 8.83
N PHE A 104 0.84 -10.21 9.47
CA PHE A 104 0.16 -8.93 9.32
C PHE A 104 0.81 -7.88 10.25
N GLY A 105 1.14 -6.73 9.68
CA GLY A 105 1.82 -5.66 10.39
C GLY A 105 3.30 -5.53 9.96
N PRO A 106 4.09 -4.69 10.64
CA PRO A 106 3.77 -3.99 11.88
C PRO A 106 2.82 -2.81 11.66
N VAL A 107 2.02 -2.47 12.67
CA VAL A 107 1.25 -1.23 12.71
C VAL A 107 1.98 -0.28 13.65
N VAL A 108 2.74 0.65 13.08
CA VAL A 108 3.61 1.59 13.82
C VAL A 108 3.35 3.01 13.35
N VAL A 109 3.11 3.90 14.29
CA VAL A 109 2.86 5.32 14.03
C VAL A 109 3.57 6.16 15.09
N PRO A 110 4.44 7.10 14.70
CA PRO A 110 4.94 7.35 13.35
C PRO A 110 5.86 6.21 12.86
N PRO A 111 6.08 6.09 11.53
CA PRO A 111 6.98 5.07 11.00
C PRO A 111 8.42 5.33 11.47
N PRO A 112 9.12 4.31 12.00
CA PRO A 112 10.50 4.44 12.45
C PRO A 112 11.45 4.69 11.29
N ARG A 113 12.58 5.35 11.56
CA ARG A 113 13.62 5.65 10.58
C ARG A 113 15.00 5.25 11.11
N GLY A 114 15.97 5.08 10.21
CA GLY A 114 17.35 4.77 10.55
C GLY A 114 17.48 3.50 11.42
N GLU A 115 18.21 3.59 12.51
CA GLU A 115 18.48 2.47 13.40
C GLU A 115 17.21 1.85 14.02
N ASP A 116 16.18 2.65 14.28
CA ASP A 116 14.93 2.14 14.85
C ASP A 116 14.13 1.32 13.82
N ALA A 117 14.19 1.68 12.53
CA ALA A 117 13.64 0.86 11.46
C ALA A 117 14.37 -0.49 11.36
N LEU A 118 15.70 -0.50 11.48
CA LEU A 118 16.48 -1.72 11.48
C LEU A 118 16.21 -2.61 12.71
N LYS A 119 16.00 -2.00 13.88
CA LYS A 119 15.59 -2.75 15.09
C LYS A 119 14.22 -3.40 14.89
N LEU A 120 13.25 -2.63 14.35
CA LEU A 120 11.93 -3.17 14.06
C LEU A 120 11.99 -4.34 13.08
N TRP A 121 12.79 -4.23 12.02
CA TRP A 121 12.99 -5.33 11.07
C TRP A 121 13.54 -6.59 11.75
N ARG A 122 14.57 -6.48 12.58
CA ARG A 122 15.11 -7.62 13.34
C ARG A 122 14.05 -8.27 14.21
N VAL A 123 13.25 -7.47 14.92
CA VAL A 123 12.15 -7.98 15.74
C VAL A 123 11.14 -8.76 14.90
N LEU A 124 10.80 -8.28 13.70
CA LEU A 124 9.87 -8.98 12.81
C LEU A 124 10.45 -10.30 12.29
N VAL A 125 11.74 -10.32 11.94
CA VAL A 125 12.42 -11.55 11.54
C VAL A 125 12.40 -12.56 12.68
N ASP A 126 12.78 -12.16 13.90
CA ASP A 126 12.77 -13.05 15.07
C ASP A 126 11.34 -13.52 15.39
N TYR A 127 10.35 -12.62 15.33
CA TYR A 127 8.92 -12.96 15.48
C TYR A 127 8.50 -14.05 14.50
N SER A 128 8.95 -13.99 13.26
CA SER A 128 8.62 -14.97 12.23
C SER A 128 9.16 -16.39 12.54
N GLN A 129 10.14 -16.52 13.41
CA GLN A 129 10.73 -17.81 13.80
C GLN A 129 10.01 -18.47 14.99
N ILE A 130 9.16 -17.75 15.72
CA ILE A 130 8.50 -18.26 16.93
C ILE A 130 7.19 -18.94 16.57
N ALA A 131 7.16 -20.25 16.57
CA ALA A 131 5.95 -21.02 16.33
C ALA A 131 4.87 -20.75 17.41
N GLY A 132 3.61 -20.59 16.99
CA GLY A 132 2.49 -20.39 17.90
C GLY A 132 2.35 -18.96 18.46
N LEU A 133 3.22 -18.04 18.11
CA LEU A 133 3.06 -16.63 18.46
C LEU A 133 2.25 -15.92 17.38
N TYR A 134 0.99 -15.58 17.67
CA TYR A 134 0.05 -15.01 16.70
C TYR A 134 -0.15 -13.51 16.84
N GLU A 135 -0.06 -12.98 18.07
CA GLU A 135 -0.34 -11.56 18.29
C GLU A 135 0.38 -11.00 19.54
N ILE A 136 0.90 -9.78 19.40
CA ILE A 136 1.37 -8.96 20.52
C ILE A 136 0.78 -7.57 20.29
N LYS A 137 0.11 -7.02 21.32
CA LYS A 137 -0.50 -5.69 21.27
C LYS A 137 -0.05 -4.81 22.42
N THR A 138 0.22 -3.54 22.10
CA THR A 138 0.40 -2.50 23.10
C THR A 138 -0.90 -1.69 23.23
N PRO A 139 -1.48 -1.55 24.44
CA PRO A 139 -2.61 -0.66 24.65
C PRO A 139 -2.25 0.79 24.28
N LYS A 140 -3.15 1.46 23.59
CA LYS A 140 -2.98 2.87 23.20
C LYS A 140 -3.53 3.78 24.29
N THR A 141 -2.75 4.78 24.66
CA THR A 141 -3.21 5.88 25.52
C THR A 141 -4.03 6.88 24.71
N LYS A 142 -4.68 7.84 25.40
CA LYS A 142 -5.38 8.93 24.71
C LYS A 142 -4.42 9.76 23.84
N HIS A 143 -3.21 10.03 24.34
CA HIS A 143 -2.19 10.76 23.60
C HIS A 143 -1.76 10.00 22.32
N ASP A 144 -1.58 8.67 22.38
CA ASP A 144 -1.28 7.87 21.20
C ASP A 144 -2.37 7.98 20.13
N LEU A 145 -3.64 7.95 20.55
CA LEU A 145 -4.78 8.09 19.63
C LEU A 145 -4.83 9.47 18.96
N GLU A 146 -4.53 10.54 19.70
CA GLU A 146 -4.44 11.91 19.18
C GLU A 146 -3.30 12.03 18.15
N SER A 147 -2.10 11.53 18.48
CA SER A 147 -0.94 11.52 17.56
C SER A 147 -1.20 10.70 16.30
N ILE A 148 -1.86 9.56 16.42
CA ILE A 148 -2.27 8.74 15.27
C ILE A 148 -3.23 9.52 14.37
N ALA A 149 -4.24 10.17 14.95
CA ALA A 149 -5.21 10.96 14.19
C ALA A 149 -4.55 12.11 13.42
N GLU A 150 -3.60 12.80 14.04
CA GLU A 150 -2.81 13.86 13.40
C GLU A 150 -1.98 13.31 12.23
N THR A 151 -1.29 12.19 12.42
CA THR A 151 -0.47 11.55 11.39
C THR A 151 -1.30 11.16 10.15
N PHE A 152 -2.53 10.70 10.35
CA PHE A 152 -3.42 10.28 9.27
C PHE A 152 -4.29 11.41 8.68
N ALA A 153 -4.18 12.65 9.16
CA ALA A 153 -5.06 13.74 8.76
C ALA A 153 -5.03 14.00 7.24
N SER A 154 -3.86 14.02 6.61
CA SER A 154 -3.70 14.21 5.17
C SER A 154 -4.35 13.09 4.36
N TYR A 155 -4.06 11.84 4.72
CA TYR A 155 -4.67 10.66 4.11
C TYR A 155 -6.21 10.67 4.23
N LEU A 156 -6.74 11.02 5.40
CA LEU A 156 -8.19 11.05 5.63
C LEU A 156 -8.90 12.10 4.77
N LYS A 157 -8.22 13.18 4.39
CA LYS A 157 -8.73 14.18 3.45
C LYS A 157 -8.67 13.72 1.99
N ALA A 158 -7.63 12.99 1.62
CA ALA A 158 -7.40 12.56 0.24
C ALA A 158 -8.27 11.37 -0.15
N ARG A 159 -8.52 10.44 0.78
CA ARG A 159 -9.27 9.21 0.48
C ARG A 159 -10.73 9.48 0.16
N GLU A 160 -11.27 8.72 -0.78
CA GLU A 160 -12.70 8.66 -1.01
C GLU A 160 -13.35 7.58 -0.14
N TRP A 161 -14.40 7.97 0.60
CA TRP A 161 -15.25 7.01 1.28
C TRP A 161 -16.31 6.48 0.30
N ARG A 162 -16.12 5.27 -0.17
CA ARG A 162 -17.18 4.50 -0.80
C ARG A 162 -17.55 3.35 0.11
N THR A 163 -18.66 3.46 0.81
CA THR A 163 -19.19 2.33 1.56
C THR A 163 -19.97 1.42 0.62
N VAL A 164 -19.90 0.12 0.84
CA VAL A 164 -20.67 -0.90 0.09
C VAL A 164 -22.19 -0.64 0.18
N GLN A 165 -22.62 0.18 1.13
CA GLN A 165 -24.01 0.53 1.40
C GLN A 165 -24.52 1.76 0.65
N THR A 166 -23.66 2.50 -0.05
CA THR A 166 -24.08 3.64 -0.86
C THR A 166 -23.96 3.25 -2.33
N PRO A 167 -25.05 2.87 -3.01
CA PRO A 167 -25.02 2.73 -4.47
C PRO A 167 -24.55 4.05 -5.08
N ALA A 168 -23.73 3.98 -6.12
CA ALA A 168 -23.39 5.15 -6.91
C ALA A 168 -24.69 5.78 -7.44
N PRO A 169 -24.78 7.13 -7.49
CA PRO A 169 -25.94 7.80 -8.07
C PRO A 169 -26.15 7.45 -9.53
#